data_8defad338574eac1772261b581ae3f9b
#
_entry.id   8defad338574eac1772261b581ae3f9b
#
_cell.length_a   1.000
_cell.length_b   1.000
_cell.length_c   1.000
_cell.angle_alpha   90.00
_cell.angle_beta   90.00
_cell.angle_gamma   90.00
#
_symmetry.space_group_name_H-M   'P 1'
#
loop_
_entity.id
_entity.type
_entity.pdbx_description
1 polymer ?
#
loop_
_entity_poly.entity_id
_entity_poly.type
_entity_poly.pdbx_seq_one_letter_code
_entity_poly.pdbx_strand_id
1 'polypeptide(L)'
;MPCQYVIHTVGPVWKGGGQGERALLAACYQNSLALAKEYHCETVAFPLISAGVYGYPKAEAMQVAVDEISRFLLENDMTVYIVVFTRDTVELGGKLFKEVAAYIDDVYVAEHYDADREARRSQRVWKDMPRPTVGGGLFRRAHREDTARNETIFADADLSASAVAPQASLEDMLGQVDEGFSEMLLRKIDEKGLTDAACYKRANVDRRLFNKIKNNPAYRPSKQTALAFAIALELPMDEARELLMKAGYALTHSSKADIVVEYCIMTGNYNLIEINQVLFRLDLQPLGY
;
A
#
# COMPACT_ATOMS: atom_id res chain seq x y z
N MET A 1 -22.22 12.62 -23.09
CA MET A 1 -21.18 12.66 -22.05
C MET A 1 -21.37 13.96 -21.25
N PRO A 2 -21.38 13.92 -19.94
CA PRO A 2 -21.44 15.14 -19.13
C PRO A 2 -20.01 15.74 -19.02
N CYS A 3 -19.54 16.40 -20.08
CA CYS A 3 -18.27 17.12 -20.10
C CYS A 3 -18.48 18.49 -20.75
N GLN A 4 -17.68 19.48 -20.37
CA GLN A 4 -17.77 20.84 -20.92
C GLN A 4 -17.15 20.92 -22.33
N TYR A 5 -16.04 20.20 -22.53
CA TYR A 5 -15.28 20.22 -23.77
C TYR A 5 -14.94 18.81 -24.22
N VAL A 6 -14.80 18.64 -25.52
CA VAL A 6 -14.26 17.43 -26.15
C VAL A 6 -13.07 17.85 -27.00
N ILE A 7 -11.89 17.32 -26.67
CA ILE A 7 -10.66 17.56 -27.42
C ILE A 7 -10.45 16.40 -28.38
N HIS A 8 -10.37 16.73 -29.67
CA HIS A 8 -10.08 15.74 -30.70
C HIS A 8 -8.58 15.69 -30.99
N THR A 9 -7.99 14.50 -30.85
CA THR A 9 -6.59 14.23 -31.24
C THR A 9 -6.53 12.92 -32.01
N VAL A 10 -5.65 12.87 -33.01
CA VAL A 10 -5.47 11.68 -33.85
C VAL A 10 -4.04 11.18 -33.66
N GLY A 11 -3.91 10.04 -33.02
CA GLY A 11 -2.61 9.39 -32.82
C GLY A 11 -2.10 8.68 -34.07
N PRO A 12 -0.82 8.30 -34.10
CA PRO A 12 -0.21 7.61 -35.22
C PRO A 12 -0.70 6.17 -35.37
N VAL A 13 -0.72 5.67 -36.62
CA VAL A 13 -0.82 4.24 -36.91
C VAL A 13 0.54 3.61 -36.68
N TRP A 14 0.60 2.50 -35.96
CA TRP A 14 1.86 1.79 -35.71
C TRP A 14 2.39 1.12 -36.95
N LYS A 15 3.66 1.39 -37.27
CA LYS A 15 4.39 0.82 -38.40
C LYS A 15 5.73 0.21 -38.01
N GLY A 16 5.86 -0.18 -36.71
CA GLY A 16 7.07 -0.84 -36.21
C GLY A 16 8.03 0.04 -35.41
N GLY A 17 7.64 1.29 -35.07
CA GLY A 17 8.41 2.17 -34.17
C GLY A 17 9.54 2.97 -34.81
N GLY A 18 9.79 2.75 -36.10
CA GLY A 18 10.91 3.40 -36.85
C GLY A 18 10.55 4.70 -37.57
N GLN A 19 9.30 5.13 -37.58
CA GLN A 19 8.83 6.29 -38.34
C GLN A 19 8.45 7.50 -37.44
N GLY A 20 9.00 7.57 -36.24
CA GLY A 20 8.73 8.67 -35.30
C GLY A 20 7.38 8.59 -34.61
N GLU A 21 6.75 7.44 -34.61
CA GLU A 21 5.40 7.23 -33.98
C GLU A 21 5.38 7.62 -32.51
N ARG A 22 6.50 7.37 -31.78
CA ARG A 22 6.60 7.78 -30.38
C ARG A 22 6.47 9.30 -30.22
N ALA A 23 7.16 10.07 -31.05
CA ALA A 23 7.11 11.53 -30.99
C ALA A 23 5.73 12.08 -31.39
N LEU A 24 5.09 11.47 -32.39
CA LEU A 24 3.74 11.83 -32.80
C LEU A 24 2.70 11.52 -31.70
N LEU A 25 2.84 10.37 -31.05
CA LEU A 25 1.96 10.01 -29.93
C LEU A 25 2.17 10.94 -28.73
N ALA A 26 3.41 11.26 -28.39
CA ALA A 26 3.75 12.23 -27.35
C ALA A 26 3.11 13.61 -27.64
N ALA A 27 3.21 14.10 -28.89
CA ALA A 27 2.60 15.35 -29.31
C ALA A 27 1.06 15.36 -29.14
N CYS A 28 0.39 14.21 -29.30
CA CYS A 28 -1.04 14.11 -29.06
C CYS A 28 -1.39 14.43 -27.60
N TYR A 29 -0.65 13.89 -26.64
CA TYR A 29 -0.85 14.18 -25.21
C TYR A 29 -0.47 15.63 -24.87
N GLN A 30 0.71 16.08 -25.33
CA GLN A 30 1.20 17.44 -25.08
C GLN A 30 0.22 18.51 -25.57
N ASN A 31 -0.22 18.41 -26.81
CA ASN A 31 -1.13 19.38 -27.41
C ASN A 31 -2.51 19.36 -26.73
N SER A 32 -3.02 18.17 -26.41
CA SER A 32 -4.30 18.04 -25.72
C SER A 32 -4.27 18.62 -24.31
N LEU A 33 -3.19 18.40 -23.57
CA LEU A 33 -2.99 18.94 -22.23
C LEU A 33 -2.79 20.46 -22.25
N ALA A 34 -2.05 20.98 -23.25
CA ALA A 34 -1.87 22.41 -23.45
C ALA A 34 -3.23 23.09 -23.72
N LEU A 35 -4.04 22.50 -24.60
CA LEU A 35 -5.37 23.00 -24.91
C LEU A 35 -6.29 22.94 -23.70
N ALA A 36 -6.26 21.84 -22.93
CA ALA A 36 -7.04 21.73 -21.69
C ALA A 36 -6.65 22.81 -20.67
N LYS A 37 -5.36 23.14 -20.57
CA LYS A 37 -4.87 24.23 -19.73
C LYS A 37 -5.38 25.61 -20.22
N GLU A 38 -5.35 25.85 -21.50
CA GLU A 38 -5.86 27.09 -22.12
C GLU A 38 -7.36 27.31 -21.80
N TYR A 39 -8.14 26.23 -21.82
CA TYR A 39 -9.57 26.25 -21.48
C TYR A 39 -9.85 26.10 -19.97
N HIS A 40 -8.84 26.22 -19.13
CA HIS A 40 -8.97 26.16 -17.66
C HIS A 40 -9.67 24.88 -17.16
N CYS A 41 -9.45 23.75 -17.83
CA CYS A 41 -10.00 22.47 -17.38
C CYS A 41 -9.31 22.03 -16.09
N GLU A 42 -10.11 21.72 -15.07
CA GLU A 42 -9.58 21.14 -13.81
C GLU A 42 -9.29 19.64 -13.97
N THR A 43 -10.00 18.98 -14.88
CA THR A 43 -9.90 17.53 -15.10
C THR A 43 -9.91 17.18 -16.59
N VAL A 44 -9.08 16.20 -16.98
CA VAL A 44 -9.04 15.66 -18.35
C VAL A 44 -9.04 14.14 -18.29
N ALA A 45 -9.79 13.49 -19.20
CA ALA A 45 -9.78 12.05 -19.34
C ALA A 45 -9.30 11.65 -20.75
N PHE A 46 -8.30 10.78 -20.81
CA PHE A 46 -7.78 10.21 -22.04
C PHE A 46 -8.10 8.72 -22.15
N PRO A 47 -8.51 8.23 -23.31
CA PRO A 47 -8.32 6.81 -23.63
C PRO A 47 -6.84 6.55 -23.90
N LEU A 48 -6.44 5.29 -23.96
CA LEU A 48 -5.09 4.95 -24.42
C LEU A 48 -5.00 5.17 -25.94
N ILE A 49 -4.43 6.33 -26.32
CA ILE A 49 -4.37 6.79 -27.73
C ILE A 49 -3.57 5.79 -28.58
N SER A 50 -4.04 5.53 -29.78
CA SER A 50 -3.44 4.61 -30.78
C SER A 50 -3.38 3.13 -30.40
N ALA A 51 -3.72 2.73 -29.18
CA ALA A 51 -3.61 1.34 -28.71
C ALA A 51 -4.74 0.41 -29.16
N GLY A 52 -5.72 0.93 -29.87
CA GLY A 52 -6.82 0.18 -30.47
C GLY A 52 -6.55 -0.21 -31.95
N VAL A 53 -7.40 0.27 -32.85
CA VAL A 53 -7.36 -0.02 -34.29
C VAL A 53 -6.02 0.36 -34.96
N TYR A 54 -5.34 1.38 -34.42
CA TYR A 54 -4.04 1.83 -34.94
C TYR A 54 -2.86 0.91 -34.54
N GLY A 55 -3.11 -0.10 -33.71
CA GLY A 55 -2.17 -1.18 -33.43
C GLY A 55 -0.91 -0.79 -32.66
N TYR A 56 -0.85 0.39 -32.05
CA TYR A 56 0.29 0.77 -31.21
C TYR A 56 0.40 -0.21 -30.04
N PRO A 57 1.61 -0.75 -29.73
CA PRO A 57 1.79 -1.66 -28.60
C PRO A 57 1.31 -1.00 -27.31
N LYS A 58 0.38 -1.65 -26.62
CA LYS A 58 -0.32 -1.07 -25.45
C LYS A 58 0.65 -0.62 -24.36
N ALA A 59 1.68 -1.43 -24.09
CA ALA A 59 2.70 -1.12 -23.10
C ALA A 59 3.47 0.15 -23.42
N GLU A 60 3.92 0.27 -24.67
CA GLU A 60 4.66 1.44 -25.13
C GLU A 60 3.76 2.69 -25.20
N ALA A 61 2.50 2.54 -25.63
CA ALA A 61 1.53 3.63 -25.68
C ALA A 61 1.26 4.19 -24.28
N MET A 62 1.13 3.31 -23.28
CA MET A 62 0.94 3.70 -21.89
C MET A 62 2.18 4.41 -21.34
N GLN A 63 3.38 3.90 -21.63
CA GLN A 63 4.62 4.54 -21.20
C GLN A 63 4.70 5.97 -21.73
N VAL A 64 4.40 6.20 -23.02
CA VAL A 64 4.36 7.54 -23.61
C VAL A 64 3.32 8.42 -22.90
N ALA A 65 2.11 7.89 -22.66
CA ALA A 65 1.06 8.62 -21.97
C ALA A 65 1.51 9.06 -20.59
N VAL A 66 2.06 8.14 -19.80
CA VAL A 66 2.53 8.39 -18.43
C VAL A 66 3.67 9.40 -18.44
N ASP A 67 4.66 9.26 -19.31
CA ASP A 67 5.81 10.15 -19.42
C ASP A 67 5.35 11.61 -19.68
N GLU A 68 4.45 11.80 -20.65
CA GLU A 68 4.02 13.15 -21.05
C GLU A 68 3.06 13.77 -20.04
N ILE A 69 2.13 12.99 -19.48
CA ILE A 69 1.20 13.46 -18.43
C ILE A 69 1.98 13.82 -17.17
N SER A 70 2.90 12.99 -16.73
CA SER A 70 3.71 13.25 -15.55
C SER A 70 4.54 14.52 -15.71
N ARG A 71 5.19 14.72 -16.87
CA ARG A 71 5.94 15.94 -17.17
C ARG A 71 5.07 17.18 -17.09
N PHE A 72 3.88 17.13 -17.68
CA PHE A 72 2.92 18.25 -17.63
C PHE A 72 2.46 18.55 -16.20
N LEU A 73 2.16 17.53 -15.40
CA LEU A 73 1.66 17.68 -14.03
C LEU A 73 2.71 18.19 -13.05
N LEU A 74 4.01 18.08 -13.34
CA LEU A 74 5.04 18.70 -12.50
C LEU A 74 4.91 20.23 -12.46
N GLU A 75 4.46 20.83 -13.55
CA GLU A 75 4.34 22.29 -13.70
C GLU A 75 2.91 22.81 -13.60
N ASN A 76 1.91 21.93 -13.69
CA ASN A 76 0.50 22.32 -13.78
C ASN A 76 -0.35 21.58 -12.75
N ASP A 77 -1.40 22.24 -12.26
CA ASP A 77 -2.34 21.70 -11.29
C ASP A 77 -3.62 21.25 -12.03
N MET A 78 -3.67 19.97 -12.40
CA MET A 78 -4.76 19.36 -13.15
C MET A 78 -4.88 17.88 -12.79
N THR A 79 -6.11 17.35 -12.76
CA THR A 79 -6.34 15.92 -12.61
C THR A 79 -6.49 15.26 -13.97
N VAL A 80 -5.63 14.27 -14.27
CA VAL A 80 -5.67 13.56 -15.55
C VAL A 80 -6.03 12.09 -15.32
N TYR A 81 -7.05 11.62 -16.04
CA TYR A 81 -7.49 10.22 -16.01
C TYR A 81 -7.05 9.51 -17.29
N ILE A 82 -6.41 8.35 -17.16
CA ILE A 82 -6.20 7.43 -18.28
C ILE A 82 -7.26 6.31 -18.16
N VAL A 83 -8.18 6.26 -19.13
CA VAL A 83 -9.29 5.29 -19.14
C VAL A 83 -8.85 4.05 -19.90
N VAL A 84 -8.82 2.91 -19.21
CA VAL A 84 -8.41 1.62 -19.75
C VAL A 84 -9.61 0.67 -19.79
N PHE A 85 -9.98 0.16 -20.96
CA PHE A 85 -11.18 -0.67 -21.14
C PHE A 85 -10.99 -2.15 -20.81
N THR A 86 -9.75 -2.65 -20.84
CA THR A 86 -9.46 -4.06 -20.56
C THR A 86 -8.24 -4.20 -19.65
N ARG A 87 -8.25 -5.20 -18.79
CA ARG A 87 -7.12 -5.50 -17.88
C ARG A 87 -5.84 -5.86 -18.63
N ASP A 88 -5.97 -6.52 -19.77
CA ASP A 88 -4.83 -6.89 -20.64
C ASP A 88 -4.09 -5.68 -21.21
N THR A 89 -4.68 -4.50 -21.10
CA THR A 89 -4.06 -3.25 -21.59
C THR A 89 -3.00 -2.72 -20.62
N VAL A 90 -2.98 -3.24 -19.38
CA VAL A 90 -2.02 -2.84 -18.34
C VAL A 90 -0.83 -3.81 -18.32
N GLU A 91 -0.14 -3.98 -19.46
CA GLU A 91 1.07 -4.83 -19.51
C GLU A 91 2.37 -4.11 -19.11
N LEU A 92 2.28 -2.88 -18.65
CA LEU A 92 3.46 -2.04 -18.37
C LEU A 92 4.22 -2.54 -17.17
N GLY A 93 4.11 -2.93 -16.31
CA GLY A 93 4.90 -3.47 -15.21
C GLY A 93 5.28 -4.95 -15.38
N GLY A 94 5.40 -5.42 -16.62
CA GLY A 94 5.60 -6.84 -16.89
C GLY A 94 6.75 -7.49 -16.11
N LYS A 95 7.84 -6.76 -15.93
CA LYS A 95 8.98 -7.22 -15.12
C LYS A 95 8.68 -7.06 -13.63
N LEU A 96 8.31 -5.87 -13.20
CA LEU A 96 7.96 -5.58 -11.81
C LEU A 96 6.81 -6.47 -11.32
N PHE A 97 5.76 -6.66 -12.15
CA PHE A 97 4.65 -7.55 -11.79
C PHE A 97 5.10 -8.99 -11.57
N LYS A 98 5.97 -9.53 -12.45
CA LYS A 98 6.52 -10.89 -12.28
C LYS A 98 7.36 -11.01 -11.01
N GLU A 99 8.19 -10.01 -10.72
CA GLU A 99 9.02 -9.96 -9.54
C GLU A 99 8.17 -9.85 -8.25
N VAL A 100 7.15 -8.98 -8.26
CA VAL A 100 6.20 -8.84 -7.15
C VAL A 100 5.36 -10.10 -6.97
N ALA A 101 4.87 -10.72 -8.04
CA ALA A 101 4.09 -11.95 -7.96
C ALA A 101 4.94 -13.09 -7.36
N ALA A 102 6.19 -13.24 -7.81
CA ALA A 102 7.12 -14.22 -7.25
C ALA A 102 7.38 -13.96 -5.75
N TYR A 103 7.58 -12.70 -5.36
CA TYR A 103 7.78 -12.32 -3.96
C TYR A 103 6.55 -12.62 -3.09
N ILE A 104 5.33 -12.34 -3.60
CA ILE A 104 4.07 -12.66 -2.90
C ILE A 104 3.96 -14.18 -2.71
N ASP A 105 4.25 -14.97 -3.76
CA ASP A 105 4.20 -16.42 -3.69
C ASP A 105 5.24 -16.97 -2.69
N ASP A 106 6.45 -16.42 -2.67
CA ASP A 106 7.51 -16.81 -1.73
C ASP A 106 7.11 -16.50 -0.28
N VAL A 107 6.56 -15.31 -0.01
CA VAL A 107 6.07 -14.91 1.32
C VAL A 107 4.91 -15.79 1.75
N TYR A 108 3.95 -16.03 0.85
CA TYR A 108 2.81 -16.90 1.13
C TYR A 108 3.23 -18.35 1.42
N VAL A 109 4.17 -18.89 0.63
CA VAL A 109 4.73 -20.23 0.84
C VAL A 109 5.48 -20.30 2.17
N ALA A 110 6.28 -19.28 2.53
CA ALA A 110 7.01 -19.26 3.79
C ALA A 110 6.05 -19.27 4.99
N GLU A 111 5.02 -18.45 4.99
CA GLU A 111 4.02 -18.41 6.08
C GLU A 111 3.19 -19.70 6.19
N HIS A 112 2.77 -20.27 5.05
CA HIS A 112 1.97 -21.51 5.05
C HIS A 112 2.84 -22.77 5.25
N TYR A 113 4.13 -22.75 4.85
CA TYR A 113 5.04 -23.86 5.08
C TYR A 113 5.29 -24.08 6.56
N ASP A 114 5.41 -23.04 7.34
CA ASP A 114 5.58 -23.15 8.80
C ASP A 114 4.30 -23.63 9.48
N ALA A 115 3.12 -23.17 9.04
CA ALA A 115 1.83 -23.63 9.53
C ALA A 115 1.58 -25.12 9.21
N ASP A 116 1.89 -25.58 8.01
CA ASP A 116 1.79 -26.99 7.61
C ASP A 116 2.78 -27.87 8.37
N ARG A 117 3.99 -27.38 8.64
CA ARG A 117 5.01 -28.09 9.41
C ARG A 117 4.58 -28.24 10.87
N GLU A 118 4.00 -27.20 11.44
CA GLU A 118 3.49 -27.21 12.81
C GLU A 118 2.25 -28.08 12.95
N ALA A 119 1.33 -28.05 11.98
CA ALA A 119 0.18 -28.94 11.91
C ALA A 119 0.60 -30.42 11.77
N ARG A 120 1.61 -30.73 10.94
CA ARG A 120 2.17 -32.10 10.80
C ARG A 120 2.91 -32.53 12.07
N ARG A 121 3.59 -31.62 12.76
CA ARG A 121 4.25 -31.89 14.04
C ARG A 121 3.24 -32.20 15.13
N SER A 122 2.17 -31.42 15.21
CA SER A 122 1.06 -31.64 16.16
C SER A 122 0.36 -32.97 15.87
N GLN A 123 0.11 -33.33 14.61
CA GLN A 123 -0.48 -34.63 14.24
C GLN A 123 0.44 -35.80 14.56
N ARG A 124 1.78 -35.68 14.48
CA ARG A 124 2.72 -36.73 14.88
C ARG A 124 2.72 -36.92 16.40
N VAL A 125 2.72 -35.83 17.17
CA VAL A 125 2.66 -35.88 18.63
C VAL A 125 1.39 -36.60 19.12
N TRP A 126 0.23 -36.37 18.46
CA TRP A 126 -1.02 -37.08 18.75
C TRP A 126 -0.97 -38.58 18.36
N LYS A 127 -0.20 -38.97 17.36
CA LYS A 127 -0.10 -40.35 16.88
C LYS A 127 0.80 -41.19 17.76
N ASP A 128 1.79 -40.57 18.38
CA ASP A 128 2.78 -41.24 19.24
C ASP A 128 2.44 -41.16 20.73
N MET A 129 1.31 -40.56 21.12
CA MET A 129 0.82 -40.63 22.51
C MET A 129 0.31 -42.04 22.80
N PRO A 130 0.83 -42.73 23.84
CA PRO A 130 0.33 -44.02 24.23
C PRO A 130 -1.14 -43.92 24.61
N ARG A 131 -1.97 -44.68 23.93
CA ARG A 131 -3.41 -44.74 24.24
C ARG A 131 -3.56 -45.21 25.69
N PRO A 132 -4.34 -44.50 26.53
CA PRO A 132 -4.61 -44.96 27.87
C PRO A 132 -5.28 -46.32 27.76
N THR A 133 -4.64 -47.35 28.25
CA THR A 133 -5.22 -48.70 28.43
C THR A 133 -6.40 -48.57 29.40
N VAL A 134 -7.61 -48.63 28.89
CA VAL A 134 -8.80 -48.77 29.71
C VAL A 134 -8.80 -50.16 30.26
N GLY A 135 -8.20 -50.31 31.44
CA GLY A 135 -8.37 -51.51 32.27
C GLY A 135 -9.79 -51.50 32.78
N GLY A 136 -10.53 -52.55 32.35
CA GLY A 136 -11.88 -52.75 32.87
C GLY A 136 -11.85 -53.09 34.36
N GLY A 137 -12.64 -52.34 35.12
CA GLY A 137 -12.74 -52.58 36.57
C GLY A 137 -13.92 -51.85 37.14
N LEU A 138 -15.05 -52.52 37.19
CA LEU A 138 -16.20 -52.42 38.11
C LEU A 138 -16.66 -51.04 38.55
N PHE A 139 -17.83 -50.68 38.08
CA PHE A 139 -18.77 -49.80 38.75
C PHE A 139 -19.01 -50.20 40.17
N ARG A 140 -18.71 -49.34 41.13
CA ARG A 140 -19.37 -49.29 42.43
C ARG A 140 -19.76 -47.89 42.76
N ARG A 141 -21.07 -47.75 42.83
CA ARG A 141 -21.87 -46.62 43.27
C ARG A 141 -21.62 -46.38 44.74
N ALA A 142 -21.22 -45.18 45.13
CA ALA A 142 -21.39 -44.68 46.50
C ALA A 142 -21.71 -43.21 46.40
N HIS A 143 -22.86 -42.90 46.99
CA HIS A 143 -23.45 -41.60 47.26
C HIS A 143 -22.79 -40.96 48.46
N ARG A 144 -22.76 -39.64 48.46
CA ARG A 144 -22.93 -38.73 49.61
C ARG A 144 -21.72 -38.20 50.36
N GLU A 145 -21.78 -36.84 50.41
CA GLU A 145 -21.35 -35.98 51.53
C GLU A 145 -19.84 -35.84 51.75
N ASP A 146 -19.28 -34.66 51.36
CA ASP A 146 -18.97 -33.64 52.37
C ASP A 146 -18.45 -32.36 51.71
N THR A 147 -19.18 -31.32 51.96
CA THR A 147 -18.74 -29.94 51.91
C THR A 147 -17.65 -29.67 52.96
N ALA A 148 -16.74 -28.83 52.65
CA ALA A 148 -15.75 -28.19 53.52
C ALA A 148 -14.34 -28.82 53.53
N ARG A 149 -13.45 -28.13 52.83
CA ARG A 149 -12.04 -27.87 53.10
C ARG A 149 -11.23 -27.83 51.83
N ASN A 150 -11.18 -26.68 51.21
CA ASN A 150 -10.04 -26.31 50.39
C ASN A 150 -9.82 -24.80 50.43
N GLU A 151 -9.66 -24.29 51.61
CA GLU A 151 -8.89 -23.08 51.87
C GLU A 151 -7.54 -23.53 52.41
N THR A 152 -6.48 -22.90 51.90
CA THR A 152 -5.07 -23.06 52.28
C THR A 152 -4.25 -24.03 51.42
N ILE A 153 -3.91 -23.65 50.17
CA ILE A 153 -2.59 -23.88 49.57
C ILE A 153 -2.32 -22.71 48.58
N PHE A 154 -2.18 -21.50 49.04
CA PHE A 154 -1.44 -20.43 48.37
C PHE A 154 -0.82 -19.54 49.45
N ALA A 155 0.15 -20.08 50.13
CA ALA A 155 1.09 -19.31 50.93
C ALA A 155 2.48 -19.78 50.55
N ASP A 156 3.33 -18.80 50.32
CA ASP A 156 4.77 -18.91 50.07
C ASP A 156 5.22 -19.37 48.68
N ALA A 157 5.00 -18.48 47.65
CA ALA A 157 5.98 -18.27 46.62
C ALA A 157 6.48 -16.83 46.75
N ASP A 158 7.69 -16.73 47.21
CA ASP A 158 8.47 -15.52 47.44
C ASP A 158 8.60 -14.75 46.09
N LEU A 159 7.69 -13.78 45.86
CA LEU A 159 7.71 -12.85 44.74
C LEU A 159 8.47 -11.57 45.16
N SER A 160 9.73 -11.75 45.52
CA SER A 160 10.69 -10.64 45.64
C SER A 160 11.45 -10.47 44.33
N ALA A 161 10.74 -10.17 43.25
CA ALA A 161 11.29 -9.48 42.10
C ALA A 161 10.42 -8.26 41.85
N SER A 162 10.64 -7.23 42.66
CA SER A 162 10.12 -5.90 42.48
C SER A 162 10.65 -5.30 41.17
N ALA A 163 9.99 -5.60 40.05
CA ALA A 163 10.06 -4.72 38.92
C ALA A 163 9.24 -3.47 39.29
N VAL A 164 9.94 -2.48 39.81
CA VAL A 164 9.40 -1.12 39.92
C VAL A 164 9.10 -0.65 38.51
N ALA A 165 7.86 -0.84 38.07
CA ALA A 165 7.35 -0.13 36.89
C ALA A 165 7.47 1.36 37.23
N PRO A 166 8.05 2.18 36.36
CA PRO A 166 8.12 3.61 36.56
C PRO A 166 6.65 4.10 36.69
N GLN A 167 6.31 4.65 37.86
CA GLN A 167 5.03 5.31 38.10
C GLN A 167 5.05 6.68 37.42
N ALA A 168 5.12 6.69 36.05
CA ALA A 168 4.79 7.88 35.29
C ALA A 168 3.27 8.10 35.48
N SER A 169 2.88 9.26 35.98
CA SER A 169 1.47 9.59 36.07
C SER A 169 0.85 9.63 34.69
N LEU A 170 -0.46 9.37 34.58
CA LEU A 170 -1.17 9.48 33.30
C LEU A 170 -0.94 10.87 32.66
N GLU A 171 -0.86 11.90 33.49
CA GLU A 171 -0.61 13.27 33.10
C GLU A 171 0.81 13.46 32.51
N ASP A 172 1.82 12.82 33.10
CA ASP A 172 3.18 12.81 32.56
C ASP A 172 3.27 12.09 31.22
N MET A 173 2.51 11.00 31.02
CA MET A 173 2.42 10.28 29.76
C MET A 173 1.66 11.07 28.70
N LEU A 174 0.60 11.78 29.06
CA LEU A 174 -0.16 12.64 28.16
C LEU A 174 0.62 13.91 27.77
N GLY A 175 1.57 14.36 28.60
CA GLY A 175 2.47 15.47 28.29
C GLY A 175 3.60 15.11 27.31
N GLN A 176 3.82 13.82 27.02
CA GLN A 176 4.86 13.30 26.12
C GLN A 176 4.25 12.76 24.82
N VAL A 177 3.22 13.44 24.28
CA VAL A 177 2.68 13.05 22.97
C VAL A 177 3.73 13.33 21.89
N ASP A 178 4.16 12.29 21.22
CA ASP A 178 5.07 12.38 20.06
C ASP A 178 4.45 13.17 18.89
N GLU A 179 5.33 13.64 17.97
CA GLU A 179 4.88 14.28 16.73
C GLU A 179 3.81 13.43 16.00
N GLY A 180 2.79 14.08 15.47
CA GLY A 180 1.74 13.45 14.71
C GLY A 180 2.14 13.15 13.25
N PHE A 181 1.26 12.47 12.51
CA PHE A 181 1.48 12.18 11.08
C PHE A 181 1.77 13.45 10.26
N SER A 182 0.98 14.50 10.46
CA SER A 182 1.10 15.75 9.68
C SER A 182 2.44 16.45 9.92
N GLU A 183 2.87 16.48 11.16
CA GLU A 183 4.14 17.11 11.56
C GLU A 183 5.33 16.34 10.99
N MET A 184 5.34 15.00 11.13
CA MET A 184 6.36 14.15 10.55
C MET A 184 6.40 14.29 9.02
N LEU A 185 5.24 14.31 8.35
CA LEU A 185 5.15 14.47 6.90
C LEU A 185 5.81 15.78 6.46
N LEU A 186 5.47 16.90 7.10
CA LEU A 186 6.02 18.22 6.75
C LEU A 186 7.54 18.26 7.01
N ARG A 187 7.99 17.72 8.14
CA ARG A 187 9.42 17.61 8.44
C ARG A 187 10.17 16.82 7.38
N LYS A 188 9.61 15.68 6.93
CA LYS A 188 10.20 14.84 5.88
C LYS A 188 10.21 15.54 4.51
N ILE A 189 9.22 16.36 4.18
CA ILE A 189 9.21 17.19 2.98
C ILE A 189 10.37 18.18 3.02
N ASP A 190 10.57 18.86 4.15
CA ASP A 190 11.64 19.82 4.33
C ASP A 190 13.03 19.14 4.30
N GLU A 191 13.21 17.99 4.97
CA GLU A 191 14.46 17.20 4.96
C GLU A 191 14.85 16.76 3.54
N LYS A 192 13.87 16.45 2.68
CA LYS A 192 14.08 16.09 1.27
C LYS A 192 14.23 17.29 0.34
N GLY A 193 14.08 18.50 0.84
CA GLY A 193 14.15 19.72 0.04
C GLY A 193 13.06 19.83 -1.01
N LEU A 194 11.92 19.17 -0.80
CA LEU A 194 10.78 19.20 -1.71
C LEU A 194 9.86 20.36 -1.36
N THR A 195 9.17 20.88 -2.38
CA THR A 195 8.02 21.76 -2.15
C THR A 195 6.78 20.95 -1.82
N ASP A 196 5.84 21.53 -1.06
CA ASP A 196 4.53 20.94 -0.80
C ASP A 196 3.87 20.44 -2.10
N ALA A 197 3.92 21.29 -3.14
CA ALA A 197 3.33 20.98 -4.44
C ALA A 197 3.99 19.78 -5.12
N ALA A 198 5.31 19.65 -5.05
CA ALA A 198 6.02 18.52 -5.59
C ALA A 198 5.66 17.22 -4.83
N CYS A 199 5.53 17.30 -3.51
CA CYS A 199 5.20 16.16 -2.66
C CYS A 199 3.79 15.63 -2.96
N TYR A 200 2.74 16.45 -2.87
CA TYR A 200 1.37 15.95 -3.09
C TYR A 200 1.13 15.50 -4.53
N LYS A 201 1.79 16.12 -5.53
CA LYS A 201 1.73 15.68 -6.92
C LYS A 201 2.41 14.33 -7.14
N ARG A 202 3.59 14.11 -6.56
CA ARG A 202 4.25 12.80 -6.59
C ARG A 202 3.44 11.71 -5.89
N ALA A 203 2.78 12.07 -4.79
CA ALA A 203 1.90 11.18 -4.04
C ALA A 203 0.55 10.92 -4.75
N ASN A 204 0.26 11.61 -5.87
CA ASN A 204 -1.04 11.60 -6.53
C ASN A 204 -2.18 11.93 -5.55
N VAL A 205 -1.96 12.90 -4.68
CA VAL A 205 -2.91 13.36 -3.66
C VAL A 205 -3.44 14.74 -4.05
N ASP A 206 -4.76 14.93 -3.92
CA ASP A 206 -5.40 16.21 -4.20
C ASP A 206 -4.88 17.30 -3.26
N ARG A 207 -4.70 18.52 -3.81
CA ARG A 207 -4.24 19.69 -3.06
C ARG A 207 -5.11 20.01 -1.85
N ARG A 208 -6.44 19.82 -1.97
CA ARG A 208 -7.37 20.08 -0.85
C ARG A 208 -7.16 19.10 0.29
N LEU A 209 -6.92 17.82 -0.05
CA LEU A 209 -6.61 16.80 0.93
C LEU A 209 -5.25 17.09 1.61
N PHE A 210 -4.22 17.46 0.84
CA PHE A 210 -2.93 17.86 1.40
C PHE A 210 -3.06 19.06 2.35
N ASN A 211 -3.78 20.10 1.94
CA ASN A 211 -4.04 21.27 2.81
C ASN A 211 -4.79 20.89 4.09
N LYS A 212 -5.73 19.93 4.01
CA LYS A 212 -6.43 19.42 5.19
C LYS A 212 -5.48 18.69 6.14
N ILE A 213 -4.56 17.90 5.61
CA ILE A 213 -3.51 17.23 6.41
C ILE A 213 -2.59 18.28 7.05
N LYS A 214 -2.09 19.25 6.26
CA LYS A 214 -1.16 20.27 6.73
C LYS A 214 -1.74 21.16 7.84
N ASN A 215 -3.01 21.56 7.72
CA ASN A 215 -3.64 22.51 8.62
C ASN A 215 -4.35 21.86 9.83
N ASN A 216 -4.41 20.53 9.89
CA ASN A 216 -5.04 19.83 10.99
C ASN A 216 -4.12 18.70 11.50
N PRO A 217 -3.33 18.96 12.56
CA PRO A 217 -2.42 17.96 13.14
C PRO A 217 -3.12 16.67 13.59
N ALA A 218 -4.39 16.76 13.98
CA ALA A 218 -5.19 15.60 14.39
C ALA A 218 -5.81 14.82 13.21
N TYR A 219 -5.59 15.28 11.96
CA TYR A 219 -6.15 14.59 10.81
C TYR A 219 -5.43 13.25 10.55
N ARG A 220 -6.22 12.20 10.45
CA ARG A 220 -5.71 10.87 10.09
C ARG A 220 -6.05 10.58 8.62
N PRO A 221 -5.05 10.48 7.73
CA PRO A 221 -5.26 10.11 6.33
C PRO A 221 -5.67 8.64 6.22
N SER A 222 -6.15 8.23 5.05
CA SER A 222 -6.31 6.80 4.75
C SER A 222 -4.94 6.11 4.67
N LYS A 223 -4.92 4.78 4.82
CA LYS A 223 -3.67 4.01 4.68
C LYS A 223 -3.06 4.21 3.29
N GLN A 224 -3.89 4.22 2.24
CA GLN A 224 -3.45 4.45 0.86
C GLN A 224 -2.77 5.81 0.69
N THR A 225 -3.33 6.86 1.31
CA THR A 225 -2.74 8.20 1.30
C THR A 225 -1.41 8.24 2.06
N ALA A 226 -1.33 7.59 3.22
CA ALA A 226 -0.09 7.55 4.00
C ALA A 226 1.02 6.78 3.26
N LEU A 227 0.69 5.65 2.62
CA LEU A 227 1.60 4.88 1.77
C LEU A 227 2.05 5.69 0.54
N ALA A 228 1.13 6.42 -0.09
CA ALA A 228 1.46 7.28 -1.23
C ALA A 228 2.50 8.35 -0.87
N PHE A 229 2.40 8.96 0.31
CA PHE A 229 3.41 9.90 0.79
C PHE A 229 4.74 9.23 1.10
N ALA A 230 4.74 8.03 1.69
CA ALA A 230 5.97 7.28 1.94
C ALA A 230 6.73 6.99 0.62
N ILE A 231 6.02 6.61 -0.43
CA ILE A 231 6.57 6.40 -1.78
C ILE A 231 7.02 7.72 -2.41
N ALA A 232 6.21 8.78 -2.36
CA ALA A 232 6.53 10.08 -2.97
C ALA A 232 7.76 10.76 -2.36
N LEU A 233 8.00 10.51 -1.07
CA LEU A 233 9.18 11.00 -0.33
C LEU A 233 10.37 10.04 -0.43
N GLU A 234 10.23 8.92 -1.12
CA GLU A 234 11.29 7.91 -1.25
C GLU A 234 11.86 7.52 0.12
N LEU A 235 10.96 7.20 1.07
CA LEU A 235 11.37 6.85 2.43
C LEU A 235 11.92 5.42 2.47
N PRO A 236 13.02 5.19 3.18
CA PRO A 236 13.48 3.84 3.49
C PRO A 236 12.44 3.13 4.38
N MET A 237 12.53 1.79 4.46
CA MET A 237 11.53 0.96 5.13
C MET A 237 11.23 1.39 6.58
N ASP A 238 12.25 1.72 7.34
CA ASP A 238 12.09 2.10 8.75
C ASP A 238 11.31 3.40 8.89
N GLU A 239 11.65 4.42 8.10
CA GLU A 239 10.95 5.70 8.10
C GLU A 239 9.53 5.58 7.53
N ALA A 240 9.32 4.72 6.53
CA ALA A 240 8.00 4.45 5.99
C ALA A 240 7.09 3.78 7.03
N ARG A 241 7.61 2.83 7.80
CA ARG A 241 6.89 2.20 8.90
C ARG A 241 6.57 3.21 10.01
N GLU A 242 7.51 4.07 10.36
CA GLU A 242 7.29 5.11 11.36
C GLU A 242 6.19 6.08 10.91
N LEU A 243 6.22 6.57 9.67
CA LEU A 243 5.19 7.44 9.12
C LEU A 243 3.80 6.78 9.16
N LEU A 244 3.71 5.49 8.82
CA LEU A 244 2.47 4.73 8.90
C LEU A 244 1.96 4.59 10.34
N MET A 245 2.85 4.30 11.30
CA MET A 245 2.48 4.20 12.71
C MET A 245 1.90 5.52 13.24
N LYS A 246 2.46 6.68 12.84
CA LYS A 246 1.91 7.99 13.20
C LYS A 246 0.51 8.22 12.62
N ALA A 247 0.17 7.59 11.49
CA ALA A 247 -1.19 7.58 10.94
C ALA A 247 -2.11 6.53 11.59
N GLY A 248 -1.58 5.65 12.44
CA GLY A 248 -2.30 4.55 13.09
C GLY A 248 -2.38 3.29 12.24
N TYR A 249 -1.45 3.09 11.29
CA TYR A 249 -1.38 1.92 10.41
C TYR A 249 -0.05 1.17 10.57
N ALA A 250 -0.05 -0.07 10.09
CA ALA A 250 1.16 -0.88 9.95
C ALA A 250 1.15 -1.59 8.59
N LEU A 251 2.33 -1.93 8.07
CA LEU A 251 2.46 -2.90 6.99
C LEU A 251 2.30 -4.30 7.58
N THR A 252 1.50 -5.13 6.92
CA THR A 252 1.22 -6.50 7.36
C THR A 252 1.28 -7.46 6.17
N HIS A 253 1.79 -8.66 6.38
CA HIS A 253 1.81 -9.68 5.34
C HIS A 253 0.45 -10.33 5.09
N SER A 254 -0.56 -10.04 5.89
CA SER A 254 -1.95 -10.44 5.64
C SER A 254 -2.62 -9.63 4.52
N SER A 255 -1.98 -8.55 4.04
CA SER A 255 -2.48 -7.68 2.97
C SER A 255 -1.55 -7.74 1.76
N LYS A 256 -2.06 -8.22 0.63
CA LYS A 256 -1.30 -8.21 -0.64
C LYS A 256 -0.84 -6.81 -1.04
N ALA A 257 -1.65 -5.77 -0.76
CA ALA A 257 -1.27 -4.39 -1.04
C ALA A 257 -0.04 -3.97 -0.22
N ASP A 258 0.02 -4.37 1.06
CA ASP A 258 1.15 -4.07 1.92
C ASP A 258 2.42 -4.77 1.44
N ILE A 259 2.32 -6.05 1.03
CA ILE A 259 3.44 -6.82 0.48
C ILE A 259 3.98 -6.17 -0.80
N VAL A 260 3.10 -5.72 -1.70
CA VAL A 260 3.50 -5.01 -2.93
C VAL A 260 4.30 -3.75 -2.58
N VAL A 261 3.79 -2.93 -1.67
CA VAL A 261 4.46 -1.68 -1.28
C VAL A 261 5.77 -1.96 -0.57
N GLU A 262 5.80 -2.92 0.35
CA GLU A 262 7.01 -3.34 1.05
C GLU A 262 8.09 -3.80 0.06
N TYR A 263 7.74 -4.66 -0.90
CA TYR A 263 8.64 -5.09 -1.96
C TYR A 263 9.20 -3.92 -2.76
N CYS A 264 8.35 -2.97 -3.17
CA CYS A 264 8.77 -1.81 -3.94
C CYS A 264 9.74 -0.91 -3.17
N ILE A 265 9.49 -0.67 -1.88
CA ILE A 265 10.41 0.08 -1.02
C ILE A 265 11.75 -0.66 -0.86
N MET A 266 11.71 -1.98 -0.62
CA MET A 266 12.93 -2.79 -0.45
C MET A 266 13.79 -2.83 -1.71
N THR A 267 13.18 -2.79 -2.88
CA THR A 267 13.89 -2.78 -4.17
C THR A 267 14.23 -1.38 -4.67
N GLY A 268 13.87 -0.34 -3.92
CA GLY A 268 14.12 1.06 -4.30
C GLY A 268 13.27 1.55 -5.46
N ASN A 269 12.14 0.90 -5.72
CA ASN A 269 11.19 1.35 -6.74
C ASN A 269 10.14 2.26 -6.11
N TYR A 270 10.27 3.56 -6.30
CA TYR A 270 9.35 4.59 -5.80
C TYR A 270 8.46 5.18 -6.91
N ASN A 271 8.32 4.50 -8.04
CA ASN A 271 7.42 4.94 -9.09
C ASN A 271 5.96 4.59 -8.74
N LEU A 272 5.23 5.57 -8.21
CA LEU A 272 3.84 5.40 -7.77
C LEU A 272 2.93 4.86 -8.87
N ILE A 273 3.20 5.24 -10.14
CA ILE A 273 2.38 4.82 -11.29
C ILE A 273 2.58 3.33 -11.54
N GLU A 274 3.83 2.85 -11.53
CA GLU A 274 4.14 1.42 -11.68
C GLU A 274 3.56 0.59 -10.54
N ILE A 275 3.69 1.08 -9.31
CA ILE A 275 3.11 0.44 -8.12
C ILE A 275 1.59 0.33 -8.27
N ASN A 276 0.92 1.40 -8.68
CA ASN A 276 -0.53 1.41 -8.89
C ASN A 276 -0.97 0.48 -10.03
N GLN A 277 -0.16 0.30 -11.07
CA GLN A 277 -0.43 -0.69 -12.11
C GLN A 277 -0.38 -2.12 -11.57
N VAL A 278 0.60 -2.44 -10.72
CA VAL A 278 0.68 -3.76 -10.06
C VAL A 278 -0.52 -3.98 -9.15
N LEU A 279 -0.86 -2.98 -8.32
CA LEU A 279 -2.04 -3.05 -7.45
C LEU A 279 -3.32 -3.29 -8.25
N PHE A 280 -3.51 -2.54 -9.34
CA PHE A 280 -4.67 -2.69 -10.24
C PHE A 280 -4.76 -4.09 -10.84
N ARG A 281 -3.64 -4.68 -11.29
CA ARG A 281 -3.61 -6.06 -11.83
C ARG A 281 -4.01 -7.11 -10.80
N LEU A 282 -3.75 -6.84 -9.52
CA LEU A 282 -4.10 -7.71 -8.41
C LEU A 282 -5.51 -7.44 -7.86
N ASP A 283 -6.32 -6.59 -8.51
CA ASP A 283 -7.64 -6.13 -8.04
C ASP A 283 -7.58 -5.40 -6.68
N LEU A 284 -6.47 -4.71 -6.40
CA LEU A 284 -6.26 -3.96 -5.19
C LEU A 284 -6.48 -2.46 -5.42
N GLN A 285 -6.81 -1.73 -4.36
CA GLN A 285 -7.00 -0.28 -4.45
C GLN A 285 -5.66 0.42 -4.71
N PRO A 286 -5.60 1.37 -5.64
CA PRO A 286 -4.41 2.16 -5.89
C PRO A 286 -4.09 3.10 -4.73
N LEU A 287 -2.85 3.58 -4.68
CA LEU A 287 -2.37 4.57 -3.72
C LEU A 287 -2.65 5.99 -4.21
N GLY A 288 -2.82 6.95 -3.29
CA GLY A 288 -2.89 8.37 -3.61
C GLY A 288 -4.27 8.88 -4.08
N TYR A 289 -5.35 8.33 -3.57
CA TYR A 289 -6.72 8.78 -3.87
C TYR A 289 -7.43 9.29 -2.62
#